data_980ea0d9fe8481f40c1a9052b1517e61
#
_entry.id   980ea0d9fe8481f40c1a9052b1517e61
#
_cell.length_a   1.000
_cell.length_b   1.000
_cell.length_c   1.000
_cell.angle_alpha   90.00
_cell.angle_beta   90.00
_cell.angle_gamma   90.00
#
_symmetry.space_group_name_H-M   'P 1'
#
loop_
_entity.id
_entity.type
_entity.pdbx_description
1 polymer ?
#
loop_
_entity_poly.entity_id
_entity_poly.type
_entity_poly.pdbx_seq_one_letter_code
_entity_poly.pdbx_strand_id
1 'polypeptide(L)'
;MVARKLEYEVIRIFECIENRENFVLSGGAGSGKTYSLVSVINELYAKDPHAKIACITYTNAAVHEIQGRISNRNLHISTIHDFLWENISSYQKELKETLLEGINAEPSLYKNIHVEKPYSNEFNNGVSYAENLSIATGKISHDEIIILANQMYRKYAKLCQILNDKYDYIFVDEYQDTFSEVVEIFLEHINRIKTSRKCILGFFGDSMQSIYDKGVGDLQKYIEEGKVVEIRKKQNRRNPLSIIKLANKLRIDNLQQEPSTDINAPNMSDGKVKEGKAIFLYQIPADELKGKRYFRNWDFDDPKETKELRLTHNLIAYTAGFPELMDIYDKDPIVNLKMNLIRFLKEQVLIQINLLVNY
;
A
#
# COMPACT_ATOMS: atom_id res chain seq x y z
N MET A 1 -12.02 25.47 25.22
CA MET A 1 -11.36 24.58 24.24
C MET A 1 -10.83 25.46 23.10
N VAL A 2 -9.52 25.52 22.91
CA VAL A 2 -8.95 26.22 21.75
C VAL A 2 -9.35 25.39 20.52
N ALA A 3 -10.09 25.99 19.59
CA ALA A 3 -10.47 25.34 18.35
C ALA A 3 -9.19 24.88 17.65
N ARG A 4 -9.02 23.57 17.48
CA ARG A 4 -7.87 22.98 16.79
C ARG A 4 -7.95 23.42 15.33
N LYS A 5 -7.01 24.24 14.88
CA LYS A 5 -6.95 24.67 13.49
C LYS A 5 -6.67 23.44 12.64
N LEU A 6 -7.63 23.05 11.79
CA LEU A 6 -7.44 21.94 10.85
C LEU A 6 -6.38 22.28 9.82
N GLU A 7 -5.65 21.28 9.38
CA GLU A 7 -4.73 21.40 8.25
C GLU A 7 -5.53 21.72 6.97
N TYR A 8 -4.94 22.49 6.05
CA TYR A 8 -5.57 22.87 4.79
C TYR A 8 -6.05 21.65 4.00
N GLU A 9 -5.23 20.60 3.95
CA GLU A 9 -5.55 19.36 3.24
C GLU A 9 -6.75 18.63 3.83
N VAL A 10 -6.91 18.67 5.16
CA VAL A 10 -8.08 18.10 5.85
C VAL A 10 -9.35 18.88 5.46
N ILE A 11 -9.27 20.22 5.37
CA ILE A 11 -10.39 21.04 4.89
C ILE A 11 -10.77 20.65 3.45
N ARG A 12 -9.78 20.50 2.56
CA ARG A 12 -10.00 20.07 1.18
C ARG A 12 -10.64 18.67 1.08
N ILE A 13 -10.24 17.75 1.97
CA ILE A 13 -10.86 16.42 2.06
C ILE A 13 -12.34 16.56 2.43
N PHE A 14 -12.69 17.43 3.38
CA PHE A 14 -14.08 17.66 3.75
C PHE A 14 -14.91 18.28 2.63
N GLU A 15 -14.33 19.15 1.80
CA GLU A 15 -15.00 19.66 0.60
C GLU A 15 -15.33 18.51 -0.39
N CYS A 16 -14.39 17.58 -0.63
CA CYS A 16 -14.66 16.39 -1.44
C CYS A 16 -15.79 15.54 -0.82
N ILE A 17 -15.77 15.32 0.51
CA ILE A 17 -16.79 14.55 1.22
C ILE A 17 -18.17 15.20 1.07
N GLU A 18 -18.28 16.53 1.22
CA GLU A 18 -19.52 17.28 1.08
C GLU A 18 -20.05 17.21 -0.37
N ASN A 19 -19.16 17.21 -1.35
CA ASN A 19 -19.49 17.03 -2.77
C ASN A 19 -19.73 15.56 -3.17
N ARG A 20 -19.55 14.59 -2.25
CA ARG A 20 -19.62 13.16 -2.50
C ARG A 20 -18.61 12.65 -3.55
N GLU A 21 -17.44 13.23 -3.53
CA GLU A 21 -16.32 12.89 -4.40
C GLU A 21 -15.33 11.96 -3.67
N ASN A 22 -14.80 10.98 -4.39
CA ASN A 22 -13.66 10.21 -3.92
C ASN A 22 -12.39 11.07 -4.02
N PHE A 23 -11.43 10.83 -3.15
CA PHE A 23 -10.21 11.64 -3.11
C PHE A 23 -8.95 10.81 -2.88
N VAL A 24 -7.81 11.37 -3.28
CA VAL A 24 -6.49 10.88 -2.90
C VAL A 24 -5.69 12.00 -2.26
N LEU A 25 -5.13 11.74 -1.08
CA LEU A 25 -4.14 12.60 -0.43
C LEU A 25 -2.74 12.14 -0.81
N SER A 26 -2.15 12.80 -1.79
CA SER A 26 -0.79 12.58 -2.25
C SER A 26 0.19 13.40 -1.41
N GLY A 27 1.16 12.75 -0.76
CA GLY A 27 2.13 13.46 0.06
C GLY A 27 3.40 12.67 0.27
N GLY A 28 4.55 13.30 0.12
CA GLY A 28 5.86 12.65 0.23
C GLY A 28 6.17 12.11 1.63
N ALA A 29 7.29 11.38 1.73
CA ALA A 29 7.79 10.87 3.00
C ALA A 29 7.95 12.00 4.04
N GLY A 30 7.35 11.82 5.21
CA GLY A 30 7.40 12.82 6.28
C GLY A 30 6.36 13.94 6.20
N SER A 31 5.44 13.92 5.22
CA SER A 31 4.34 14.91 5.13
C SER A 31 3.27 14.73 6.21
N GLY A 32 3.17 13.55 6.85
CA GLY A 32 2.18 13.26 7.89
C GLY A 32 0.83 12.80 7.32
N LYS A 33 0.82 11.98 6.25
CA LYS A 33 -0.41 11.41 5.66
C LYS A 33 -1.27 10.68 6.69
N THR A 34 -0.67 9.76 7.45
CA THR A 34 -1.36 9.00 8.51
C THR A 34 -1.92 9.92 9.60
N TYR A 35 -1.24 11.04 9.92
CA TYR A 35 -1.77 12.03 10.83
C TYR A 35 -3.03 12.71 10.26
N SER A 36 -3.02 13.07 8.97
CA SER A 36 -4.20 13.63 8.30
C SER A 36 -5.34 12.62 8.23
N LEU A 37 -5.06 11.32 7.95
CA LEU A 37 -6.04 10.24 7.99
C LEU A 37 -6.73 10.17 9.36
N VAL A 38 -5.95 10.10 10.44
CA VAL A 38 -6.44 10.09 11.82
C VAL A 38 -7.27 11.36 12.13
N SER A 39 -6.81 12.52 11.66
CA SER A 39 -7.54 13.78 11.83
C SER A 39 -8.89 13.76 11.12
N VAL A 40 -8.94 13.29 9.87
CA VAL A 40 -10.19 13.14 9.09
C VAL A 40 -11.16 12.21 9.81
N ILE A 41 -10.71 11.04 10.26
CA ILE A 41 -11.57 10.08 10.98
C ILE A 41 -12.14 10.70 12.27
N ASN A 42 -11.31 11.39 13.06
CA ASN A 42 -11.77 12.04 14.29
C ASN A 42 -12.80 13.15 14.03
N GLU A 43 -12.59 13.96 13.01
CA GLU A 43 -13.53 15.02 12.63
C GLU A 43 -14.84 14.45 12.05
N LEU A 44 -14.79 13.33 11.32
CA LEU A 44 -15.98 12.62 10.87
C LEU A 44 -16.82 12.16 12.07
N TYR A 45 -16.20 11.54 13.07
CA TYR A 45 -16.90 11.13 14.29
C TYR A 45 -17.40 12.31 15.14
N ALA A 46 -16.73 13.45 15.09
CA ALA A 46 -17.22 14.67 15.74
C ALA A 46 -18.49 15.21 15.06
N LYS A 47 -18.61 15.04 13.73
CA LYS A 47 -19.80 15.43 12.94
C LYS A 47 -20.90 14.36 13.01
N ASP A 48 -20.56 13.10 12.88
CA ASP A 48 -21.47 11.95 12.95
C ASP A 48 -20.85 10.80 13.76
N PRO A 49 -21.21 10.67 15.06
CA PRO A 49 -20.71 9.59 15.92
C PRO A 49 -21.10 8.17 15.45
N HIS A 50 -22.09 8.05 14.56
CA HIS A 50 -22.58 6.77 14.05
C HIS A 50 -22.02 6.42 12.66
N ALA A 51 -21.19 7.27 12.09
CA ALA A 51 -20.54 7.00 10.81
C ALA A 51 -19.82 5.64 10.82
N LYS A 52 -20.02 4.86 9.78
CA LYS A 52 -19.36 3.55 9.59
C LYS A 52 -18.14 3.73 8.72
N ILE A 53 -16.97 3.62 9.31
CA ILE A 53 -15.70 3.88 8.63
C ILE A 53 -14.89 2.59 8.57
N ALA A 54 -14.41 2.21 7.37
CA ALA A 54 -13.35 1.23 7.20
C ALA A 54 -12.03 1.94 6.92
N CYS A 55 -10.98 1.53 7.62
CA CYS A 55 -9.60 1.96 7.38
C CYS A 55 -8.77 0.73 7.05
N ILE A 56 -8.24 0.69 5.83
CA ILE A 56 -7.54 -0.44 5.26
C ILE A 56 -6.07 -0.09 5.14
N THR A 57 -5.20 -0.98 5.58
CA THR A 57 -3.76 -0.82 5.49
C THR A 57 -3.10 -2.05 4.87
N TYR A 58 -1.81 -1.94 4.56
CA TYR A 58 -1.08 -3.06 3.99
C TYR A 58 -0.53 -4.04 5.05
N THR A 59 -0.23 -3.58 6.26
CA THR A 59 0.44 -4.39 7.30
C THR A 59 -0.28 -4.36 8.64
N ASN A 60 -0.15 -5.45 9.43
CA ASN A 60 -0.65 -5.51 10.80
C ASN A 60 -0.01 -4.44 11.71
N ALA A 61 1.25 -4.06 11.47
CA ALA A 61 1.90 -3.00 12.21
C ALA A 61 1.18 -1.64 12.02
N ALA A 62 0.77 -1.31 10.80
CA ALA A 62 -0.01 -0.11 10.50
C ALA A 62 -1.42 -0.18 11.10
N VAL A 63 -2.07 -1.36 11.09
CA VAL A 63 -3.36 -1.58 11.79
C VAL A 63 -3.22 -1.21 13.26
N HIS A 64 -2.22 -1.74 13.96
CA HIS A 64 -1.99 -1.44 15.39
C HIS A 64 -1.66 0.04 15.65
N GLU A 65 -0.90 0.68 14.75
CA GLU A 65 -0.58 2.09 14.87
C GLU A 65 -1.83 2.97 14.81
N ILE A 66 -2.74 2.70 13.87
CA ILE A 66 -3.99 3.46 13.74
C ILE A 66 -4.94 3.16 14.91
N GLN A 67 -5.07 1.89 15.30
CA GLN A 67 -5.87 1.48 16.47
C GLN A 67 -5.42 2.16 17.76
N GLY A 68 -4.12 2.34 17.95
CA GLY A 68 -3.56 3.06 19.11
C GLY A 68 -3.89 4.55 19.14
N ARG A 69 -4.33 5.14 18.01
CA ARG A 69 -4.63 6.58 17.89
C ARG A 69 -6.12 6.89 17.90
N ILE A 70 -6.97 5.92 17.57
CA ILE A 70 -8.42 6.12 17.44
C ILE A 70 -9.13 4.95 18.14
N SER A 71 -10.04 5.29 19.06
CA SER A 71 -10.89 4.31 19.74
C SER A 71 -12.35 4.64 19.45
N ASN A 72 -12.94 3.95 18.45
CA ASN A 72 -14.35 4.05 18.14
C ASN A 72 -14.89 2.69 17.69
N ARG A 73 -16.06 2.29 18.18
CA ARG A 73 -16.68 0.98 17.87
C ARG A 73 -17.14 0.84 16.42
N ASN A 74 -17.41 1.95 15.75
CA ASN A 74 -17.86 1.98 14.35
C ASN A 74 -16.70 2.10 13.36
N LEU A 75 -15.45 2.10 13.85
CA LEU A 75 -14.25 2.08 13.05
C LEU A 75 -13.78 0.64 12.88
N HIS A 76 -13.80 0.16 11.64
CA HIS A 76 -13.22 -1.11 11.26
C HIS A 76 -11.81 -0.88 10.71
N ILE A 77 -10.79 -1.43 11.35
CA ILE A 77 -9.40 -1.32 10.88
C ILE A 77 -8.88 -2.72 10.63
N SER A 78 -8.40 -2.98 9.41
CA SER A 78 -7.90 -4.29 9.02
C SER A 78 -6.86 -4.20 7.90
N THR A 79 -6.20 -5.33 7.61
CA THR A 79 -5.42 -5.45 6.39
C THR A 79 -6.33 -5.57 5.17
N ILE A 80 -5.79 -5.32 3.97
CA ILE A 80 -6.52 -5.49 2.71
C ILE A 80 -7.09 -6.91 2.58
N HIS A 81 -6.30 -7.93 2.88
CA HIS A 81 -6.70 -9.32 2.74
C HIS A 81 -7.83 -9.67 3.70
N ASP A 82 -7.72 -9.28 4.96
CA ASP A 82 -8.76 -9.50 5.96
C ASP A 82 -10.04 -8.77 5.58
N PHE A 83 -9.94 -7.51 5.15
CA PHE A 83 -11.09 -6.73 4.70
C PHE A 83 -11.84 -7.40 3.55
N LEU A 84 -11.12 -7.82 2.53
CA LEU A 84 -11.74 -8.50 1.39
C LEU A 84 -12.37 -9.82 1.80
N TRP A 85 -11.65 -10.63 2.58
CA TRP A 85 -12.14 -11.92 3.05
C TRP A 85 -13.40 -11.80 3.91
N GLU A 86 -13.41 -10.91 4.89
CA GLU A 86 -14.58 -10.67 5.75
C GLU A 86 -15.84 -10.29 4.97
N ASN A 87 -15.68 -9.58 3.85
CA ASN A 87 -16.81 -9.12 3.05
C ASN A 87 -17.27 -10.13 1.99
N ILE A 88 -16.49 -11.18 1.69
CA ILE A 88 -16.86 -12.20 0.70
C ILE A 88 -17.06 -13.60 1.31
N SER A 89 -16.46 -13.91 2.45
CA SER A 89 -16.39 -15.27 3.01
C SER A 89 -17.73 -15.95 3.29
N SER A 90 -18.77 -15.18 3.58
CA SER A 90 -20.11 -15.70 3.84
C SER A 90 -20.85 -16.17 2.57
N TYR A 91 -20.40 -15.78 1.38
CA TYR A 91 -21.05 -16.10 0.11
C TYR A 91 -20.44 -17.35 -0.52
N GLN A 92 -20.48 -18.47 0.22
CA GLN A 92 -19.75 -19.71 -0.14
C GLN A 92 -20.15 -20.30 -1.49
N LYS A 93 -21.40 -20.18 -1.91
CA LYS A 93 -21.85 -20.65 -3.21
C LYS A 93 -21.15 -19.88 -4.33
N GLU A 94 -21.24 -18.55 -4.27
CA GLU A 94 -20.67 -17.64 -5.24
C GLU A 94 -19.12 -17.72 -5.24
N LEU A 95 -18.51 -17.92 -4.05
CA LEU A 95 -17.07 -18.16 -3.91
C LEU A 95 -16.63 -19.40 -4.69
N LYS A 96 -17.30 -20.53 -4.48
CA LYS A 96 -16.97 -21.80 -5.15
C LYS A 96 -17.11 -21.69 -6.67
N GLU A 97 -18.22 -21.14 -7.13
CA GLU A 97 -18.49 -20.93 -8.55
C GLU A 97 -17.42 -20.04 -9.19
N THR A 98 -17.12 -18.90 -8.57
CA THR A 98 -16.15 -17.93 -9.09
C THR A 98 -14.73 -18.49 -9.06
N LEU A 99 -14.36 -19.21 -8.00
CA LEU A 99 -13.07 -19.87 -7.90
C LEU A 99 -12.86 -20.91 -9.00
N LEU A 100 -13.85 -21.78 -9.24
CA LEU A 100 -13.79 -22.78 -10.29
C LEU A 100 -13.74 -22.17 -11.70
N GLU A 101 -14.52 -21.13 -11.96
CA GLU A 101 -14.49 -20.38 -13.21
C GLU A 101 -13.09 -19.80 -13.47
N GLY A 102 -12.47 -19.18 -12.45
CA GLY A 102 -11.15 -18.59 -12.57
C GLY A 102 -10.04 -19.64 -12.75
N ILE A 103 -10.14 -20.80 -12.11
CA ILE A 103 -9.20 -21.92 -12.30
C ILE A 103 -9.28 -22.46 -13.72
N ASN A 104 -10.49 -22.64 -14.23
CA ASN A 104 -10.77 -23.24 -15.55
C ASN A 104 -10.65 -22.23 -16.71
N ALA A 105 -10.48 -20.94 -16.43
CA ALA A 105 -10.24 -19.95 -17.48
C ALA A 105 -8.96 -20.24 -18.29
N GLU A 106 -8.93 -19.78 -19.55
CA GLU A 106 -7.75 -19.91 -20.43
C GLU A 106 -7.24 -18.53 -20.87
N PRO A 107 -6.09 -18.07 -20.36
CA PRO A 107 -5.26 -18.70 -19.32
C PRO A 107 -5.93 -18.66 -17.92
N SER A 108 -5.49 -19.55 -17.01
CA SER A 108 -5.96 -19.51 -15.61
C SER A 108 -5.69 -18.17 -14.98
N LEU A 109 -6.66 -17.66 -14.22
CA LEU A 109 -6.51 -16.40 -13.48
C LEU A 109 -5.60 -16.56 -12.25
N TYR A 110 -5.44 -17.79 -11.76
CA TYR A 110 -4.63 -18.10 -10.57
C TYR A 110 -3.29 -18.71 -10.98
N LYS A 111 -2.24 -17.91 -10.96
CA LYS A 111 -0.90 -18.32 -11.39
C LYS A 111 -0.27 -19.42 -10.54
N ASN A 112 -0.66 -19.51 -9.26
CA ASN A 112 -0.09 -20.47 -8.32
C ASN A 112 -0.91 -21.76 -8.23
N ILE A 113 -2.03 -21.87 -8.96
CA ILE A 113 -2.88 -23.07 -8.97
C ILE A 113 -2.59 -23.88 -10.23
N HIS A 114 -1.94 -25.02 -10.05
CA HIS A 114 -1.57 -25.97 -11.10
C HIS A 114 -2.38 -27.24 -10.94
N VAL A 115 -3.42 -27.41 -11.76
CA VAL A 115 -4.31 -28.57 -11.75
C VAL A 115 -4.64 -29.00 -13.18
N GLU A 116 -5.02 -30.26 -13.35
CA GLU A 116 -5.55 -30.75 -14.62
C GLU A 116 -6.89 -30.12 -14.91
N LYS A 117 -7.12 -29.76 -16.19
CA LYS A 117 -8.38 -29.13 -16.62
C LYS A 117 -9.21 -30.07 -17.47
N PRO A 118 -10.55 -30.01 -17.40
CA PRO A 118 -11.31 -29.14 -16.52
C PRO A 118 -11.22 -29.58 -15.05
N TYR A 119 -10.83 -28.65 -14.17
CA TYR A 119 -10.82 -28.91 -12.73
C TYR A 119 -12.23 -28.89 -12.18
N SER A 120 -12.59 -29.93 -11.43
CA SER A 120 -13.90 -30.08 -10.80
C SER A 120 -13.68 -30.45 -9.33
N ASN A 121 -14.13 -29.60 -8.42
CA ASN A 121 -14.12 -29.85 -7.00
C ASN A 121 -15.34 -29.18 -6.37
N GLU A 122 -16.12 -29.95 -5.61
CA GLU A 122 -17.31 -29.44 -4.94
C GLU A 122 -16.99 -28.57 -3.73
N PHE A 123 -15.73 -28.58 -3.25
CA PHE A 123 -15.31 -27.87 -2.04
C PHE A 123 -16.28 -28.10 -0.87
N ASN A 124 -16.54 -29.36 -0.54
CA ASN A 124 -17.57 -29.77 0.43
C ASN A 124 -17.43 -29.06 1.78
N ASN A 125 -16.19 -28.78 2.23
CA ASN A 125 -15.91 -28.04 3.45
C ASN A 125 -15.90 -26.50 3.27
N GLY A 126 -16.30 -26.01 2.09
CA GLY A 126 -16.24 -24.59 1.74
C GLY A 126 -14.87 -24.15 1.25
N VAL A 127 -14.83 -22.86 0.84
CA VAL A 127 -13.56 -22.15 0.56
C VAL A 127 -13.15 -21.42 1.83
N SER A 128 -11.88 -21.51 2.19
CA SER A 128 -11.33 -20.86 3.38
C SER A 128 -10.02 -20.16 3.08
N TYR A 129 -9.74 -19.08 3.81
CA TYR A 129 -8.48 -18.35 3.74
C TYR A 129 -7.46 -18.97 4.71
N ALA A 130 -6.26 -19.23 4.23
CA ALA A 130 -5.17 -19.80 5.00
C ALA A 130 -3.83 -19.26 4.51
N GLU A 131 -2.78 -19.38 5.33
CA GLU A 131 -1.41 -18.99 4.93
C GLU A 131 -0.91 -19.81 3.75
N ASN A 132 -1.27 -21.10 3.69
CA ASN A 132 -0.82 -22.03 2.65
C ASN A 132 -1.96 -22.37 1.69
N LEU A 133 -1.65 -22.27 0.40
CA LEU A 133 -2.55 -22.68 -0.68
C LEU A 133 -2.71 -24.21 -0.70
N SER A 134 -3.96 -24.69 -0.67
CA SER A 134 -4.30 -26.10 -0.85
C SER A 134 -5.66 -26.19 -1.53
N ILE A 135 -5.66 -26.09 -2.84
CA ILE A 135 -6.91 -26.02 -3.63
C ILE A 135 -7.74 -27.29 -3.51
N ALA A 136 -7.12 -28.46 -3.34
CA ALA A 136 -7.84 -29.73 -3.15
C ALA A 136 -8.72 -29.72 -1.89
N THR A 137 -8.34 -28.96 -0.87
CA THR A 137 -9.10 -28.79 0.39
C THR A 137 -9.88 -27.49 0.46
N GLY A 138 -9.91 -26.69 -0.61
CA GLY A 138 -10.59 -25.40 -0.65
C GLY A 138 -9.87 -24.28 0.10
N LYS A 139 -8.57 -24.43 0.42
CA LYS A 139 -7.77 -23.38 1.06
C LYS A 139 -7.11 -22.52 0.01
N ILE A 140 -7.33 -21.21 0.11
CA ILE A 140 -6.72 -20.19 -0.74
C ILE A 140 -5.81 -19.29 0.09
N SER A 141 -4.77 -18.73 -0.52
CA SER A 141 -3.78 -17.88 0.14
C SER A 141 -3.97 -16.40 -0.20
N HIS A 142 -3.03 -15.56 0.20
CA HIS A 142 -3.11 -14.09 0.04
C HIS A 142 -3.31 -13.66 -1.43
N ASP A 143 -2.54 -14.22 -2.36
CA ASP A 143 -2.60 -13.82 -3.77
C ASP A 143 -3.97 -14.19 -4.38
N GLU A 144 -4.52 -15.36 -4.05
CA GLU A 144 -5.78 -15.85 -4.59
C GLU A 144 -6.99 -15.07 -4.09
N ILE A 145 -6.96 -14.60 -2.82
CA ILE A 145 -8.08 -13.80 -2.27
C ILE A 145 -8.33 -12.54 -3.07
N ILE A 146 -7.27 -11.82 -3.44
CA ILE A 146 -7.40 -10.54 -4.16
C ILE A 146 -8.04 -10.77 -5.52
N ILE A 147 -7.57 -11.79 -6.25
CA ILE A 147 -8.12 -12.16 -7.55
C ILE A 147 -9.57 -12.61 -7.41
N LEU A 148 -9.87 -13.48 -6.45
CA LEU A 148 -11.22 -13.99 -6.21
C LEU A 148 -12.17 -12.86 -5.83
N ALA A 149 -11.77 -11.97 -4.92
CA ALA A 149 -12.57 -10.82 -4.53
C ALA A 149 -12.88 -9.91 -5.73
N ASN A 150 -11.86 -9.59 -6.55
CA ASN A 150 -12.07 -8.76 -7.75
C ASN A 150 -13.10 -9.39 -8.68
N GLN A 151 -13.00 -10.70 -8.95
CA GLN A 151 -13.98 -11.40 -9.80
C GLN A 151 -15.38 -11.43 -9.19
N MET A 152 -15.50 -11.64 -7.88
CA MET A 152 -16.79 -11.63 -7.20
C MET A 152 -17.45 -10.25 -7.26
N TYR A 153 -16.72 -9.16 -6.97
CA TYR A 153 -17.24 -7.80 -7.08
C TYR A 153 -17.58 -7.41 -8.52
N ARG A 154 -16.82 -7.91 -9.48
CA ARG A 154 -17.09 -7.73 -10.91
C ARG A 154 -18.38 -8.43 -11.34
N LYS A 155 -18.58 -9.67 -10.88
CA LYS A 155 -19.69 -10.55 -11.28
C LYS A 155 -20.99 -10.21 -10.54
N TYR A 156 -20.92 -9.92 -9.24
CA TYR A 156 -22.10 -9.78 -8.38
C TYR A 156 -22.35 -8.34 -7.94
N ALA A 157 -23.16 -7.60 -8.70
CA ALA A 157 -23.52 -6.20 -8.39
C ALA A 157 -24.16 -6.06 -6.99
N LYS A 158 -24.87 -7.10 -6.49
CA LYS A 158 -25.45 -7.10 -5.15
C LYS A 158 -24.38 -7.03 -4.06
N LEU A 159 -23.25 -7.70 -4.25
CA LEU A 159 -22.12 -7.63 -3.33
C LEU A 159 -21.55 -6.20 -3.21
N CYS A 160 -21.44 -5.50 -4.36
CA CYS A 160 -21.05 -4.10 -4.37
C CYS A 160 -22.05 -3.20 -3.61
N GLN A 161 -23.37 -3.45 -3.76
CA GLN A 161 -24.40 -2.72 -3.00
C GLN A 161 -24.25 -2.95 -1.49
N ILE A 162 -24.08 -4.21 -1.07
CA ILE A 162 -23.92 -4.57 0.34
C ILE A 162 -22.70 -3.85 0.94
N LEU A 163 -21.56 -3.82 0.25
CA LEU A 163 -20.38 -3.11 0.73
C LEU A 163 -20.62 -1.61 0.83
N ASN A 164 -21.24 -1.02 -0.20
CA ASN A 164 -21.59 0.40 -0.23
C ASN A 164 -22.56 0.80 0.91
N ASP A 165 -23.51 -0.08 1.29
CA ASP A 165 -24.46 0.18 2.37
C ASP A 165 -23.86 -0.10 3.76
N LYS A 166 -22.81 -0.94 3.82
CA LYS A 166 -22.11 -1.31 5.05
C LYS A 166 -21.26 -0.18 5.59
N TYR A 167 -20.61 0.60 4.71
CA TYR A 167 -19.70 1.68 5.09
C TYR A 167 -20.09 3.02 4.46
N ASP A 168 -19.95 4.10 5.25
CA ASP A 168 -20.06 5.47 4.76
C ASP A 168 -18.77 5.94 4.11
N TYR A 169 -17.65 5.46 4.65
CA TYR A 169 -16.30 5.81 4.22
C TYR A 169 -15.41 4.58 4.21
N ILE A 170 -14.60 4.45 3.17
CA ILE A 170 -13.51 3.46 3.10
C ILE A 170 -12.22 4.23 2.80
N PHE A 171 -11.27 4.17 3.72
CA PHE A 171 -9.97 4.79 3.60
C PHE A 171 -8.88 3.74 3.42
N VAL A 172 -8.01 3.96 2.44
CA VAL A 172 -6.88 3.07 2.12
C VAL A 172 -5.59 3.83 2.40
N ASP A 173 -4.84 3.41 3.43
CA ASP A 173 -3.52 3.98 3.73
C ASP A 173 -2.44 3.25 2.93
N GLU A 174 -1.39 3.98 2.56
CA GLU A 174 -0.27 3.52 1.69
C GLU A 174 -0.78 2.85 0.41
N TYR A 175 -1.73 3.51 -0.29
CA TYR A 175 -2.42 2.96 -1.45
C TYR A 175 -1.47 2.50 -2.57
N GLN A 176 -0.29 3.09 -2.70
CA GLN A 176 0.68 2.75 -3.74
C GLN A 176 1.21 1.32 -3.63
N ASP A 177 1.18 0.74 -2.42
CA ASP A 177 1.56 -0.65 -2.16
C ASP A 177 0.38 -1.63 -2.33
N THR A 178 -0.82 -1.09 -2.57
CA THR A 178 -2.04 -1.86 -2.79
C THR A 178 -2.07 -2.44 -4.20
N PHE A 179 -2.61 -3.64 -4.34
CA PHE A 179 -2.76 -4.29 -5.65
C PHE A 179 -3.76 -3.53 -6.55
N SER A 180 -3.48 -3.53 -7.87
CA SER A 180 -4.36 -2.88 -8.86
C SER A 180 -5.79 -3.41 -8.82
N GLU A 181 -5.98 -4.71 -8.57
CA GLU A 181 -7.27 -5.36 -8.45
C GLU A 181 -8.12 -4.81 -7.31
N VAL A 182 -7.48 -4.39 -6.21
CA VAL A 182 -8.18 -3.76 -5.06
C VAL A 182 -8.69 -2.38 -5.43
N VAL A 183 -7.88 -1.59 -6.13
CA VAL A 183 -8.30 -0.29 -6.64
C VAL A 183 -9.42 -0.43 -7.66
N GLU A 184 -9.36 -1.45 -8.53
CA GLU A 184 -10.41 -1.78 -9.49
C GLU A 184 -11.73 -2.13 -8.77
N ILE A 185 -11.69 -2.92 -7.69
CA ILE A 185 -12.87 -3.21 -6.86
C ILE A 185 -13.53 -1.89 -6.41
N PHE A 186 -12.76 -0.98 -5.85
CA PHE A 186 -13.29 0.25 -5.28
C PHE A 186 -13.74 1.26 -6.37
N LEU A 187 -12.89 1.56 -7.33
CA LEU A 187 -13.12 2.65 -8.28
C LEU A 187 -13.88 2.23 -9.55
N GLU A 188 -13.90 0.92 -9.89
CA GLU A 188 -14.62 0.44 -11.05
C GLU A 188 -15.90 -0.31 -10.64
N HIS A 189 -15.81 -1.30 -9.73
CA HIS A 189 -16.97 -2.16 -9.46
C HIS A 189 -17.95 -1.53 -8.49
N ILE A 190 -17.50 -0.95 -7.38
CA ILE A 190 -18.36 -0.32 -6.39
C ILE A 190 -18.88 1.02 -6.91
N ASN A 191 -18.01 1.82 -7.51
CA ASN A 191 -18.37 3.18 -7.97
C ASN A 191 -19.41 3.17 -9.11
N ARG A 192 -19.56 2.06 -9.88
CA ARG A 192 -20.59 1.92 -10.92
C ARG A 192 -22.02 1.78 -10.38
N ILE A 193 -22.16 1.44 -9.08
CA ILE A 193 -23.48 1.21 -8.49
C ILE A 193 -24.18 2.55 -8.27
N LYS A 194 -25.30 2.73 -8.95
CA LYS A 194 -26.17 3.90 -8.75
C LYS A 194 -26.99 3.70 -7.47
N THR A 195 -26.66 4.46 -6.44
CA THR A 195 -27.34 4.42 -5.14
C THR A 195 -27.57 5.84 -4.63
N SER A 196 -28.61 6.02 -3.81
CA SER A 196 -28.90 7.30 -3.14
C SER A 196 -27.84 7.66 -2.09
N ARG A 197 -27.20 6.65 -1.49
CA ARG A 197 -26.10 6.79 -0.53
C ARG A 197 -24.84 6.20 -1.14
N LYS A 198 -23.86 7.04 -1.41
CA LYS A 198 -22.58 6.63 -1.97
C LYS A 198 -21.55 6.53 -0.85
N CYS A 199 -20.92 5.38 -0.70
CA CYS A 199 -19.71 5.23 0.11
C CYS A 199 -18.59 6.08 -0.51
N ILE A 200 -17.94 6.90 0.28
CA ILE A 200 -16.83 7.76 -0.17
C ILE A 200 -15.51 7.05 0.06
N LEU A 201 -14.69 7.03 -0.97
CA LEU A 201 -13.39 6.36 -0.98
C LEU A 201 -12.28 7.42 -0.83
N GLY A 202 -11.39 7.23 0.12
CA GLY A 202 -10.24 8.09 0.35
C GLY A 202 -8.95 7.27 0.32
N PHE A 203 -7.99 7.70 -0.50
CA PHE A 203 -6.68 7.07 -0.63
C PHE A 203 -5.62 7.98 -0.04
N PHE A 204 -4.71 7.42 0.74
CA PHE A 204 -3.61 8.14 1.37
C PHE A 204 -2.30 7.46 0.99
N GLY A 205 -1.36 8.19 0.39
CA GLY A 205 -0.12 7.55 -0.05
C GLY A 205 0.85 8.47 -0.78
N ASP A 206 1.86 7.85 -1.36
CA ASP A 206 2.89 8.50 -2.16
C ASP A 206 3.32 7.57 -3.29
N SER A 207 2.95 7.87 -4.52
CA SER A 207 3.30 7.06 -5.70
C SER A 207 4.81 6.82 -5.84
N MET A 208 5.65 7.78 -5.38
CA MET A 208 7.11 7.65 -5.40
C MET A 208 7.68 6.72 -4.31
N GLN A 209 6.86 6.22 -3.39
CA GLN A 209 7.25 5.27 -2.35
C GLN A 209 6.80 3.84 -2.64
N SER A 210 6.23 3.56 -3.81
CA SER A 210 5.90 2.19 -4.20
C SER A 210 7.15 1.32 -4.22
N ILE A 211 7.14 0.23 -3.45
CA ILE A 211 8.25 -0.71 -3.32
C ILE A 211 7.91 -2.10 -3.86
N TYR A 212 6.67 -2.33 -4.23
CA TYR A 212 6.21 -3.62 -4.74
C TYR A 212 5.89 -3.55 -6.24
N ASP A 213 6.49 -4.44 -7.01
CA ASP A 213 6.26 -4.55 -8.47
C ASP A 213 4.78 -4.80 -8.84
N LYS A 214 4.00 -5.38 -7.92
CA LYS A 214 2.57 -5.67 -8.11
C LYS A 214 1.65 -4.56 -7.56
N GLY A 215 2.21 -3.54 -6.92
CA GLY A 215 1.43 -2.41 -6.41
C GLY A 215 0.82 -1.58 -7.53
N VAL A 216 -0.27 -0.89 -7.24
CA VAL A 216 -0.93 0.01 -8.21
C VAL A 216 0.01 1.16 -8.61
N GLY A 217 0.96 1.49 -7.76
CA GLY A 217 1.91 2.59 -7.95
C GLY A 217 1.22 3.95 -7.85
N ASP A 218 0.43 4.35 -8.85
CA ASP A 218 -0.29 5.62 -8.85
C ASP A 218 -1.77 5.47 -9.22
N LEU A 219 -2.54 6.52 -9.01
CA LEU A 219 -3.95 6.63 -9.37
C LEU A 219 -4.20 7.62 -10.52
N GLN A 220 -3.16 7.94 -11.30
CA GLN A 220 -3.20 8.98 -12.32
C GLN A 220 -4.35 8.77 -13.31
N LYS A 221 -4.55 7.54 -13.77
CA LYS A 221 -5.68 7.18 -14.66
C LYS A 221 -7.03 7.61 -14.06
N TYR A 222 -7.26 7.33 -12.78
CA TYR A 222 -8.54 7.63 -12.13
C TYR A 222 -8.73 9.12 -11.81
N ILE A 223 -7.63 9.85 -11.63
CA ILE A 223 -7.62 11.30 -11.49
C ILE A 223 -8.00 11.96 -12.83
N GLU A 224 -7.39 11.52 -13.92
CA GLU A 224 -7.69 12.03 -15.28
C GLU A 224 -9.12 11.71 -15.73
N GLU A 225 -9.65 10.54 -15.33
CA GLU A 225 -11.05 10.18 -15.55
C GLU A 225 -12.06 10.92 -14.64
N GLY A 226 -11.58 11.75 -13.71
CA GLY A 226 -12.43 12.46 -12.75
C GLY A 226 -13.13 11.58 -11.71
N LYS A 227 -12.64 10.32 -11.51
CA LYS A 227 -13.18 9.41 -10.51
C LYS A 227 -12.66 9.69 -9.11
N VAL A 228 -11.51 10.35 -9.00
CA VAL A 228 -10.80 10.69 -7.77
C VAL A 228 -10.25 12.10 -7.88
N VAL A 229 -10.44 12.92 -6.83
CA VAL A 229 -9.86 14.27 -6.72
C VAL A 229 -8.52 14.20 -6.02
N GLU A 230 -7.45 14.71 -6.64
CA GLU A 230 -6.13 14.75 -6.01
C GLU A 230 -5.98 15.96 -5.09
N ILE A 231 -5.55 15.70 -3.85
CA ILE A 231 -5.17 16.71 -2.85
C ILE A 231 -3.69 16.51 -2.55
N ARG A 232 -2.87 17.53 -2.75
CA ARG A 232 -1.41 17.45 -2.60
C ARG A 232 -0.97 18.01 -1.25
N LYS A 233 -0.33 17.18 -0.41
CA LYS A 233 0.24 17.56 0.87
C LYS A 233 1.70 17.93 0.71
N LYS A 234 2.00 19.23 0.71
CA LYS A 234 3.34 19.77 0.45
C LYS A 234 4.21 19.83 1.69
N GLN A 235 3.64 20.05 2.88
CA GLN A 235 4.40 20.23 4.09
C GLN A 235 5.13 18.95 4.53
N ASN A 236 6.40 19.07 4.85
CA ASN A 236 7.22 18.01 5.43
C ASN A 236 7.58 18.36 6.87
N ARG A 237 7.14 17.52 7.81
CA ARG A 237 7.31 17.70 9.26
C ARG A 237 8.44 16.87 9.84
N ARG A 238 9.06 15.98 9.06
CA ARG A 238 10.04 14.99 9.56
C ARG A 238 11.45 15.31 9.14
N ASN A 239 11.66 15.62 7.87
CA ASN A 239 12.98 15.66 7.27
C ASN A 239 13.63 17.06 7.38
N PRO A 240 14.97 17.14 7.57
CA PRO A 240 15.70 18.38 7.46
C PRO A 240 15.66 18.97 6.05
N LEU A 241 15.99 20.25 5.92
CA LEU A 241 15.87 21.02 4.67
C LEU A 241 16.68 20.41 3.51
N SER A 242 17.91 19.96 3.76
CA SER A 242 18.76 19.35 2.71
C SER A 242 18.17 18.05 2.18
N ILE A 243 17.51 17.26 3.05
CA ILE A 243 16.84 16.02 2.65
C ILE A 243 15.55 16.29 1.87
N ILE A 244 14.79 17.33 2.27
CA ILE A 244 13.60 17.77 1.50
C ILE A 244 14.02 18.20 0.09
N LYS A 245 15.08 19.04 -0.01
CA LYS A 245 15.62 19.48 -1.31
C LYS A 245 16.10 18.32 -2.19
N LEU A 246 16.78 17.33 -1.58
CA LEU A 246 17.23 16.14 -2.30
C LEU A 246 16.06 15.30 -2.78
N ALA A 247 15.07 15.02 -1.90
CA ALA A 247 13.88 14.26 -2.26
C ALA A 247 13.10 14.92 -3.41
N ASN A 248 12.94 16.25 -3.36
CA ASN A 248 12.27 16.99 -4.44
C ASN A 248 12.99 16.87 -5.79
N LYS A 249 14.34 16.77 -5.79
CA LYS A 249 15.09 16.55 -7.04
C LYS A 249 14.96 15.16 -7.61
N LEU A 250 14.64 14.18 -6.78
CA LEU A 250 14.44 12.78 -7.19
C LEU A 250 13.00 12.49 -7.62
N ARG A 251 12.05 13.35 -7.27
CA ARG A 251 10.64 13.18 -7.63
C ARG A 251 10.39 13.51 -9.10
N ILE A 252 9.55 12.68 -9.73
CA ILE A 252 9.13 12.81 -11.13
C ILE A 252 7.63 13.18 -11.28
N ASP A 253 6.88 13.20 -10.17
CA ASP A 253 5.43 13.45 -10.11
C ASP A 253 5.08 14.95 -9.92
N ASN A 254 6.07 15.83 -9.98
CA ASN A 254 5.93 17.28 -9.78
C ASN A 254 5.43 17.70 -8.38
N LEU A 255 5.34 16.80 -7.40
CA LEU A 255 5.06 17.17 -6.02
C LEU A 255 6.31 17.78 -5.39
N GLN A 256 6.25 19.06 -5.03
CA GLN A 256 7.34 19.74 -4.32
C GLN A 256 6.98 19.82 -2.84
N GLN A 257 7.82 19.22 -1.99
CA GLN A 257 7.71 19.34 -0.54
C GLN A 257 8.38 20.59 -0.01
N GLU A 258 7.80 21.19 1.01
CA GLU A 258 8.26 22.36 1.73
C GLU A 258 8.38 22.03 3.23
N PRO A 259 9.32 22.68 3.97
CA PRO A 259 9.37 22.55 5.42
C PRO A 259 8.02 22.94 6.05
N SER A 260 7.67 22.29 7.15
CA SER A 260 6.46 22.64 7.89
C SER A 260 6.54 24.09 8.41
N THR A 261 5.39 24.75 8.42
CA THR A 261 5.25 26.07 9.08
C THR A 261 4.97 25.93 10.59
N ASP A 262 4.74 24.71 11.09
CA ASP A 262 4.53 24.43 12.50
C ASP A 262 5.88 24.42 13.22
N ILE A 263 6.08 25.40 14.11
CA ILE A 263 7.31 25.54 14.91
C ILE A 263 7.58 24.34 15.83
N ASN A 264 6.54 23.55 16.15
CA ASN A 264 6.64 22.34 16.97
C ASN A 264 6.86 21.06 16.13
N ALA A 265 7.05 21.17 14.81
CA ALA A 265 7.31 20.00 13.99
C ALA A 265 8.68 19.37 14.37
N PRO A 266 8.82 18.03 14.33
CA PRO A 266 10.04 17.31 14.71
C PRO A 266 11.30 17.78 13.97
N ASN A 267 11.15 18.32 12.77
CA ASN A 267 12.27 18.86 11.97
C ASN A 267 12.56 20.33 12.24
N MET A 268 11.95 20.94 13.26
CA MET A 268 12.20 22.32 13.67
C MET A 268 13.14 22.37 14.90
N SER A 269 13.95 23.42 15.00
CA SER A 269 14.75 23.78 16.17
C SER A 269 14.85 25.30 16.22
N ASP A 270 14.56 25.90 17.37
CA ASP A 270 14.59 27.36 17.59
C ASP A 270 13.79 28.15 16.54
N GLY A 271 12.63 27.63 16.16
CA GLY A 271 11.74 28.24 15.16
C GLY A 271 12.23 28.17 13.70
N LYS A 272 13.31 27.39 13.44
CA LYS A 272 13.87 27.19 12.11
C LYS A 272 13.91 25.72 11.77
N VAL A 273 13.78 25.40 10.48
CA VAL A 273 13.95 24.01 10.02
C VAL A 273 15.42 23.59 10.16
N LYS A 274 15.65 22.38 10.66
CA LYS A 274 16.98 21.78 10.75
C LYS A 274 17.59 21.66 9.37
N GLU A 275 18.86 22.05 9.20
CA GLU A 275 19.52 22.02 7.88
C GLU A 275 19.76 20.58 7.41
N GLY A 276 20.33 19.73 8.25
CA GLY A 276 20.73 18.36 7.92
C GLY A 276 21.88 18.27 6.92
N LYS A 277 22.25 17.05 6.55
CA LYS A 277 23.26 16.75 5.52
C LYS A 277 22.92 15.51 4.75
N ALA A 278 23.14 15.52 3.44
CA ALA A 278 23.16 14.34 2.59
C ALA A 278 24.58 14.15 2.06
N ILE A 279 25.16 12.96 2.27
CA ILE A 279 26.55 12.65 1.88
C ILE A 279 26.50 11.44 0.97
N PHE A 280 27.07 11.55 -0.21
CA PHE A 280 27.24 10.42 -1.13
C PHE A 280 28.70 9.96 -1.06
N LEU A 281 28.89 8.70 -0.69
CA LEU A 281 30.19 8.05 -0.64
C LEU A 281 30.23 6.94 -1.70
N TYR A 282 31.31 6.87 -2.44
CA TYR A 282 31.51 5.87 -3.49
C TYR A 282 32.89 5.24 -3.38
N GLN A 283 33.05 4.03 -3.91
CA GLN A 283 34.32 3.28 -3.90
C GLN A 283 34.87 3.01 -2.48
N ILE A 284 34.00 2.94 -1.48
CA ILE A 284 34.40 2.62 -0.11
C ILE A 284 33.80 1.24 0.21
N PRO A 285 34.60 0.23 0.61
CA PRO A 285 34.09 -1.02 1.10
C PRO A 285 33.15 -0.82 2.30
N ALA A 286 32.06 -1.61 2.37
CA ALA A 286 31.02 -1.42 3.38
C ALA A 286 31.55 -1.61 4.82
N ASP A 287 32.52 -2.50 5.00
CA ASP A 287 33.21 -2.77 6.27
C ASP A 287 34.10 -1.64 6.75
N GLU A 288 34.63 -0.83 5.81
CA GLU A 288 35.41 0.36 6.15
C GLU A 288 34.58 1.61 6.43
N LEU A 289 33.28 1.57 6.10
CA LEU A 289 32.42 2.77 6.14
C LEU A 289 32.34 3.38 7.55
N LYS A 290 32.15 2.52 8.56
CA LYS A 290 32.01 2.94 9.98
C LYS A 290 33.24 3.69 10.51
N GLY A 291 34.46 3.37 10.02
CA GLY A 291 35.70 4.00 10.41
C GLY A 291 35.95 5.38 9.78
N LYS A 292 35.16 5.83 8.83
CA LYS A 292 35.40 7.11 8.15
C LYS A 292 35.03 8.30 9.05
N ARG A 293 35.76 9.40 8.90
CA ARG A 293 35.61 10.64 9.71
C ARG A 293 34.19 11.18 9.75
N TYR A 294 33.39 10.92 8.72
CA TYR A 294 32.00 11.38 8.60
C TYR A 294 31.04 10.69 9.59
N PHE A 295 31.39 9.50 10.07
CA PHE A 295 30.57 8.69 10.95
C PHE A 295 31.14 8.56 12.37
N ARG A 296 32.21 9.31 12.69
CA ARG A 296 32.88 9.22 14.00
C ARG A 296 31.94 9.40 15.21
N ASN A 297 30.88 10.20 15.03
CA ASN A 297 29.92 10.51 16.09
C ASN A 297 28.60 9.74 15.92
N TRP A 298 28.57 8.72 15.04
CA TRP A 298 27.37 7.90 14.85
C TRP A 298 27.48 6.66 15.72
N ASP A 299 26.44 6.41 16.51
CA ASP A 299 26.28 5.15 17.26
C ASP A 299 25.55 4.15 16.38
N PHE A 300 26.30 3.19 15.83
CA PHE A 300 25.75 2.13 14.98
C PHE A 300 25.14 0.98 15.79
N ASP A 301 25.37 0.95 17.11
CA ASP A 301 24.83 -0.08 17.99
C ASP A 301 23.48 0.35 18.60
N ASP A 302 23.16 1.64 18.59
CA ASP A 302 21.84 2.14 18.97
C ASP A 302 20.93 2.36 17.74
N PRO A 303 19.91 1.46 17.52
CA PRO A 303 19.00 1.58 16.39
C PRO A 303 18.03 2.78 16.47
N LYS A 304 18.01 3.50 17.60
CA LYS A 304 17.24 4.75 17.75
C LYS A 304 17.99 5.93 17.18
N GLU A 305 19.33 5.92 17.31
CA GLU A 305 20.22 6.99 16.84
C GLU A 305 20.63 6.76 15.38
N THR A 306 20.97 5.51 14.99
CA THR A 306 21.47 5.18 13.66
C THR A 306 20.70 4.01 13.06
N LYS A 307 20.25 4.16 11.82
CA LYS A 307 19.60 3.10 11.05
C LYS A 307 20.36 2.79 9.78
N GLU A 308 20.75 1.54 9.62
CA GLU A 308 21.31 1.02 8.38
C GLU A 308 20.18 0.44 7.52
N LEU A 309 20.08 0.89 6.27
CA LEU A 309 19.15 0.32 5.28
C LEU A 309 19.96 -0.37 4.20
N ARG A 310 19.65 -1.61 3.92
CA ARG A 310 20.30 -2.43 2.90
C ARG A 310 19.28 -3.04 1.97
N LEU A 311 19.66 -3.17 0.71
CA LEU A 311 18.73 -3.52 -0.37
C LEU A 311 18.27 -4.99 -0.30
N THR A 312 19.12 -5.89 0.20
CA THR A 312 18.86 -7.33 0.24
C THR A 312 19.27 -7.94 1.58
N HIS A 313 18.66 -9.07 1.91
CA HIS A 313 18.98 -9.82 3.12
C HIS A 313 20.44 -10.27 3.19
N ASN A 314 21.06 -10.61 2.05
CA ASN A 314 22.47 -11.01 1.98
C ASN A 314 23.40 -9.93 2.54
N LEU A 315 23.08 -8.65 2.28
CA LEU A 315 23.90 -7.54 2.76
C LEU A 315 23.80 -7.32 4.26
N ILE A 316 22.79 -7.85 4.93
CA ILE A 316 22.61 -7.73 6.38
C ILE A 316 22.86 -9.06 7.11
N ALA A 317 22.94 -10.18 6.40
CA ALA A 317 22.99 -11.51 6.98
C ALA A 317 24.11 -11.68 8.01
N TYR A 318 25.29 -11.15 7.73
CA TYR A 318 26.43 -11.21 8.63
C TYR A 318 26.16 -10.47 9.95
N THR A 319 25.69 -9.23 9.87
CA THR A 319 25.41 -8.41 11.05
C THR A 319 24.16 -8.88 11.81
N ALA A 320 23.23 -9.52 11.12
CA ALA A 320 22.02 -10.09 11.71
C ALA A 320 22.18 -11.53 12.24
N GLY A 321 23.36 -12.14 12.07
CA GLY A 321 23.71 -13.43 12.67
C GLY A 321 23.24 -14.67 11.88
N PHE A 322 22.90 -14.53 10.58
CA PHE A 322 22.50 -15.66 9.73
C PHE A 322 23.26 -15.78 8.40
N PRO A 323 24.59 -15.55 8.34
CA PRO A 323 25.34 -15.59 7.09
C PRO A 323 25.35 -16.97 6.45
N GLU A 324 25.43 -18.05 7.23
CA GLU A 324 25.43 -19.42 6.73
C GLU A 324 24.11 -19.79 6.05
N LEU A 325 22.97 -19.36 6.62
CA LEU A 325 21.66 -19.59 6.00
C LEU A 325 21.56 -18.90 4.65
N MET A 326 22.05 -17.67 4.54
CA MET A 326 22.06 -16.94 3.27
C MET A 326 23.01 -17.53 2.26
N ASP A 327 24.17 -18.04 2.70
CA ASP A 327 25.13 -18.71 1.82
C ASP A 327 24.54 -20.01 1.23
N ILE A 328 23.78 -20.78 2.02
CA ILE A 328 23.02 -21.94 1.53
C ILE A 328 21.96 -21.52 0.51
N TYR A 329 21.17 -20.49 0.85
CA TYR A 329 20.11 -20.00 -0.01
C TYR A 329 20.65 -19.49 -1.36
N ASP A 330 21.75 -18.72 -1.35
CA ASP A 330 22.36 -18.17 -2.56
C ASP A 330 23.01 -19.23 -3.45
N LYS A 331 23.44 -20.35 -2.86
CA LYS A 331 24.03 -21.49 -3.58
C LYS A 331 23.00 -22.52 -4.03
N ASP A 332 21.74 -22.39 -3.62
CA ASP A 332 20.67 -23.31 -4.01
C ASP A 332 20.49 -23.31 -5.55
N PRO A 333 20.66 -24.46 -6.24
CA PRO A 333 20.58 -24.55 -7.69
C PRO A 333 19.18 -24.17 -8.23
N ILE A 334 18.11 -24.46 -7.47
CA ILE A 334 16.72 -24.18 -7.88
C ILE A 334 16.45 -22.69 -7.80
N VAL A 335 16.90 -22.04 -6.71
CA VAL A 335 16.77 -20.58 -6.54
C VAL A 335 17.54 -19.87 -7.66
N ASN A 336 18.78 -20.30 -7.94
CA ASN A 336 19.62 -19.74 -9.00
C ASN A 336 19.02 -19.92 -10.39
N LEU A 337 18.46 -21.09 -10.69
CA LEU A 337 17.78 -21.37 -11.96
C LEU A 337 16.56 -20.44 -12.11
N LYS A 338 15.74 -20.30 -11.07
CA LYS A 338 14.59 -19.42 -11.07
C LYS A 338 14.98 -17.95 -11.31
N MET A 339 16.00 -17.46 -10.61
CA MET A 339 16.47 -16.07 -10.77
C MET A 339 17.03 -15.82 -12.18
N ASN A 340 17.79 -16.76 -12.74
CA ASN A 340 18.32 -16.67 -14.10
C ASN A 340 17.20 -16.69 -15.15
N LEU A 341 16.18 -17.53 -14.96
CA LEU A 341 15.02 -17.57 -15.85
C LEU A 341 14.23 -16.25 -15.83
N ILE A 342 13.98 -15.69 -14.63
CA ILE A 342 13.31 -14.39 -14.48
C ILE A 342 14.12 -13.29 -15.19
N ARG A 343 15.43 -13.26 -15.02
CA ARG A 343 16.31 -12.29 -15.68
C ARG A 343 16.22 -12.43 -17.20
N PHE A 344 16.35 -13.64 -17.72
CA PHE A 344 16.24 -13.93 -19.14
C PHE A 344 14.90 -13.47 -19.73
N LEU A 345 13.78 -13.75 -19.05
CA LEU A 345 12.46 -13.32 -19.48
C LEU A 345 12.30 -11.79 -19.46
N LYS A 346 12.82 -11.11 -18.45
CA LYS A 346 12.83 -9.63 -18.41
C LYS A 346 13.65 -9.03 -19.56
N GLU A 347 14.79 -9.61 -19.90
CA GLU A 347 15.63 -9.16 -21.03
C GLU A 347 14.93 -9.38 -22.38
N GLN A 348 14.22 -10.50 -22.57
CA GLN A 348 13.45 -10.77 -23.79
C GLN A 348 12.29 -9.78 -23.98
N VAL A 349 11.58 -9.43 -22.91
CA VAL A 349 10.51 -8.42 -22.93
C VAL A 349 11.06 -7.03 -23.28
N LEU A 350 12.21 -6.64 -22.71
CA LEU A 350 12.88 -5.38 -23.04
C LEU A 350 13.33 -5.32 -24.53
N ILE A 351 13.80 -6.43 -25.08
CA ILE A 351 14.17 -6.51 -26.52
C ILE A 351 12.94 -6.36 -27.40
N GLN A 352 11.81 -6.99 -27.05
CA GLN A 352 10.55 -6.85 -27.82
C GLN A 352 9.99 -5.42 -27.74
N ILE A 353 10.05 -4.76 -26.59
CA ILE A 353 9.62 -3.36 -26.44
C ILE A 353 10.51 -2.44 -27.27
N ASN A 354 11.82 -2.62 -27.27
CA ASN A 354 12.74 -1.83 -28.09
C ASN A 354 12.56 -2.05 -29.60
N LEU A 355 12.14 -3.23 -30.04
CA LEU A 355 11.79 -3.51 -31.43
C LEU A 355 10.47 -2.85 -31.86
N LEU A 356 9.51 -2.70 -30.93
CA LEU A 356 8.22 -2.02 -31.20
C LEU A 356 8.30 -0.49 -31.16
N VAL A 357 9.30 0.09 -30.50
CA VAL A 357 9.52 1.55 -30.44
C VAL A 357 10.33 2.07 -31.64
N ASN A 358 10.98 1.19 -32.40
CA ASN A 358 11.77 1.55 -33.60
C ASN A 358 11.04 1.30 -34.93
N TYR A 359 9.74 1.06 -34.92
CA TYR A 359 8.84 1.04 -36.04
C TYR A 359 7.74 2.09 -35.82
#